data_7604a40e6865e72e63b78f589d8ef697
#
_entry.id   7604a40e6865e72e63b78f589d8ef697
#
_cell.length_a   1.000
_cell.length_b   1.000
_cell.length_c   1.000
_cell.angle_alpha   90.00
_cell.angle_beta   90.00
_cell.angle_gamma   90.00
#
_symmetry.space_group_name_H-M   'P 1'
#
loop_
_entity.id
_entity.type
_entity.pdbx_description
1 polymer ?
#
loop_
_entity_poly.entity_id
_entity_poly.type
_entity_poly.pdbx_seq_one_letter_code
_entity_poly.pdbx_strand_id
1 'polypeptide(L)'
;MRISLNQVSFLGYHGMYAEEKKIGNNFIVDLYVDFIPSQNSIIHLEETIDYVTLFDMVQKRMSIPTPLIETIVGDLADQILQQFPTVHEV
;
A
#
# COMPACT_ATOMS: atom_id res chain seq x y z
N MET A 1 -17.13 3.94 0.48
CA MET A 1 -16.61 3.50 -0.83
C MET A 1 -15.30 2.77 -0.64
N ARG A 2 -14.98 1.91 -1.58
CA ARG A 2 -13.76 1.10 -1.52
C ARG A 2 -12.98 1.21 -2.82
N ILE A 3 -11.66 1.39 -2.71
CA ILE A 3 -10.71 1.21 -3.81
C ILE A 3 -9.85 0.00 -3.47
N SER A 4 -9.59 -0.86 -4.44
CA SER A 4 -8.75 -2.02 -4.22
C SER A 4 -7.72 -2.21 -5.31
N LEU A 5 -6.55 -2.73 -4.89
CA LEU A 5 -5.55 -3.32 -5.74
C LEU A 5 -5.63 -4.82 -5.53
N ASN A 6 -5.82 -5.59 -6.59
CA ASN A 6 -6.01 -7.03 -6.46
C ASN A 6 -4.90 -7.78 -7.17
N GLN A 7 -4.27 -8.70 -6.46
CA GLN A 7 -3.28 -9.64 -6.98
C GLN A 7 -2.15 -8.94 -7.74
N VAL A 8 -1.62 -7.86 -7.16
CA VAL A 8 -0.48 -7.15 -7.75
C VAL A 8 0.80 -7.82 -7.31
N SER A 9 1.63 -8.17 -8.27
CA SER A 9 2.88 -8.91 -8.01
C SER A 9 4.06 -7.95 -7.91
N PHE A 10 4.87 -8.13 -6.87
CA PHE A 10 6.11 -7.37 -6.67
C PHE A 10 7.25 -8.31 -6.35
N LEU A 11 8.40 -8.10 -6.98
CA LEU A 11 9.63 -8.75 -6.53
C LEU A 11 10.12 -8.02 -5.28
N GLY A 12 10.36 -8.76 -4.20
CA GLY A 12 10.84 -8.19 -2.95
C GLY A 12 11.92 -9.05 -2.33
N TYR A 13 12.77 -8.41 -1.55
CA TYR A 13 13.89 -9.06 -0.83
C TYR A 13 13.60 -9.06 0.66
N HIS A 14 12.38 -9.48 1.00
CA HIS A 14 11.90 -9.49 2.38
C HIS A 14 12.10 -10.86 3.00
N GLY A 15 12.41 -10.88 4.30
CA GLY A 15 12.58 -12.10 5.05
C GLY A 15 13.76 -12.02 5.99
N MET A 16 13.83 -12.98 6.92
CA MET A 16 14.87 -13.03 7.93
C MET A 16 16.08 -13.86 7.50
N TYR A 17 15.93 -14.70 6.48
CA TYR A 17 16.98 -15.59 6.02
C TYR A 17 17.83 -14.94 4.92
N ALA A 18 19.12 -15.32 4.88
CA ALA A 18 20.07 -14.74 3.94
C ALA A 18 19.68 -14.98 2.48
N GLU A 19 19.12 -16.14 2.18
CA GLU A 19 18.68 -16.47 0.83
C GLU A 19 17.57 -15.57 0.34
N GLU A 20 16.63 -15.23 1.23
CA GLU A 20 15.51 -14.35 0.91
C GLU A 20 15.99 -12.94 0.55
N LYS A 21 17.08 -12.48 1.20
CA LYS A 21 17.67 -11.17 0.95
C LYS A 21 18.47 -11.11 -0.34
N LYS A 22 18.98 -12.24 -0.82
CA LYS A 22 19.81 -12.30 -2.03
C LYS A 22 19.02 -12.59 -3.29
N ILE A 23 18.09 -13.53 -3.21
CA ILE A 23 17.37 -14.04 -4.37
C ILE A 23 16.04 -13.31 -4.54
N GLY A 24 15.42 -12.96 -3.42
CA GLY A 24 14.09 -12.36 -3.43
C GLY A 24 12.99 -13.36 -3.71
N ASN A 25 11.77 -12.90 -3.63
CA ASN A 25 10.58 -13.67 -3.93
C ASN A 25 9.54 -12.77 -4.58
N ASN A 26 8.61 -13.38 -5.30
CA ASN A 26 7.45 -12.67 -5.78
C ASN A 26 6.40 -12.62 -4.66
N PHE A 27 5.98 -11.42 -4.32
CA PHE A 27 4.93 -11.18 -3.35
C PHE A 27 3.67 -10.73 -4.07
N ILE A 28 2.55 -11.32 -3.71
CA ILE A 28 1.25 -10.90 -4.23
C ILE A 28 0.58 -10.07 -3.17
N VAL A 29 0.21 -8.84 -3.54
CA VAL A 29 -0.38 -7.88 -2.61
C VAL A 29 -1.82 -7.63 -3.00
N ASP A 30 -2.70 -7.75 -2.02
CA ASP A 30 -4.08 -7.28 -2.10
C ASP A 30 -4.23 -6.11 -1.14
N LEU A 31 -4.79 -5.01 -1.62
CA LEU A 31 -4.98 -3.82 -0.83
C LEU A 31 -6.42 -3.33 -0.97
N TYR A 32 -7.07 -3.11 0.15
CA TYR A 32 -8.43 -2.57 0.21
C TYR A 32 -8.42 -1.31 1.05
N VAL A 33 -8.95 -0.22 0.48
CA VAL A 33 -9.01 1.07 1.15
C VAL A 33 -10.46 1.52 1.18
N ASP A 34 -11.02 1.63 2.39
CA ASP A 34 -12.38 2.10 2.59
C ASP A 34 -12.34 3.57 3.01
N PHE A 35 -13.09 4.40 2.32
CA PHE A 35 -13.11 5.83 2.55
C PHE A 35 -14.51 6.41 2.43
N ILE A 36 -14.68 7.59 3.05
CA ILE A 36 -15.91 8.36 2.96
C ILE A 36 -15.66 9.48 1.95
N PRO A 37 -16.39 9.49 0.81
CA PRO A 37 -16.21 10.55 -0.18
C PRO A 37 -16.50 11.92 0.40
N SER A 38 -15.75 12.94 -0.04
CA SER A 38 -16.06 14.31 0.32
C SER A 38 -17.44 14.69 -0.19
N GLN A 39 -18.23 15.37 0.66
CA GLN A 39 -19.56 15.83 0.29
C GLN A 39 -19.53 17.07 -0.63
N ASN A 40 -18.38 17.69 -0.74
CA ASN A 40 -18.21 18.85 -1.62
C ASN A 40 -18.01 18.38 -3.05
N SER A 41 -18.75 18.98 -3.97
CA SER A 41 -18.65 18.68 -5.40
C SER A 41 -17.30 19.11 -6.00
N ILE A 42 -16.52 19.90 -5.28
CA ILE A 42 -15.18 20.30 -5.69
C ILE A 42 -14.20 19.31 -5.11
N ILE A 43 -13.68 18.45 -5.97
CA ILE A 43 -12.65 17.50 -5.59
C ILE A 43 -11.31 18.15 -5.84
N HIS A 44 -10.56 18.42 -4.76
CA HIS A 44 -9.17 18.81 -4.89
C HIS A 44 -8.36 17.58 -5.25
N LEU A 45 -7.47 17.70 -6.22
CA LEU A 45 -6.62 16.58 -6.65
C LEU A 45 -5.85 15.96 -5.47
N GLU A 46 -5.50 16.78 -4.50
CA GLU A 46 -4.78 16.36 -3.30
C GLU A 46 -5.60 15.45 -2.39
N GLU A 47 -6.92 15.54 -2.48
CA GLU A 47 -7.85 14.73 -1.69
C GLU A 47 -8.31 13.48 -2.43
N THR A 48 -7.95 13.36 -3.70
CA THR A 48 -8.38 12.24 -4.52
C THR A 48 -7.52 11.01 -4.22
N ILE A 49 -8.18 9.96 -3.78
CA ILE A 49 -7.55 8.65 -3.64
C ILE A 49 -7.74 7.95 -4.98
N ASP A 50 -6.65 7.69 -5.68
CA ASP A 50 -6.74 6.97 -6.94
C ASP A 50 -5.85 5.73 -6.92
N TYR A 51 -6.10 4.88 -7.90
CA TYR A 51 -5.38 3.61 -8.06
C TYR A 51 -3.87 3.81 -8.22
N VAL A 52 -3.48 4.80 -9.01
CA VAL A 52 -2.06 5.05 -9.31
C VAL A 52 -1.29 5.46 -8.07
N THR A 53 -1.87 6.36 -7.26
CA THR A 53 -1.24 6.81 -6.02
C THR A 53 -1.06 5.65 -5.05
N LEU A 54 -2.08 4.81 -4.89
CA LEU A 54 -1.99 3.64 -4.02
C LEU A 54 -0.94 2.65 -4.53
N PHE A 55 -0.92 2.40 -5.83
CA PHE A 55 0.06 1.51 -6.44
C PHE A 55 1.49 2.00 -6.16
N ASP A 56 1.74 3.31 -6.35
CA ASP A 56 3.05 3.89 -6.11
C ASP A 56 3.48 3.75 -4.65
N MET A 57 2.56 3.93 -3.71
CA MET A 57 2.86 3.77 -2.29
C MET A 57 3.28 2.34 -1.97
N VAL A 58 2.54 1.36 -2.51
CA VAL A 58 2.87 -0.05 -2.31
C VAL A 58 4.22 -0.38 -2.96
N GLN A 59 4.44 0.08 -4.19
CA GLN A 59 5.67 -0.19 -4.92
C GLN A 59 6.90 0.35 -4.17
N LYS A 60 6.81 1.58 -3.68
CA LYS A 60 7.91 2.19 -2.93
C LYS A 60 8.19 1.43 -1.64
N ARG A 61 7.15 1.04 -0.92
CA ARG A 61 7.35 0.28 0.33
C ARG A 61 7.92 -1.10 0.06
N MET A 62 7.45 -1.79 -0.98
CA MET A 62 7.95 -3.11 -1.36
C MET A 62 9.39 -3.08 -1.84
N SER A 63 9.90 -1.94 -2.26
CA SER A 63 11.29 -1.80 -2.71
C SER A 63 12.30 -1.78 -1.55
N ILE A 64 11.84 -1.64 -0.31
CA ILE A 64 12.70 -1.60 0.88
C ILE A 64 12.75 -2.99 1.50
N PRO A 65 13.90 -3.70 1.46
CA PRO A 65 14.01 -5.01 2.08
C PRO A 65 13.65 -4.95 3.56
N THR A 66 12.77 -5.85 3.98
CA THR A 66 12.21 -5.83 5.34
C THR A 66 12.19 -7.25 5.90
N PRO A 67 12.73 -7.48 7.11
CA PRO A 67 12.78 -8.81 7.69
C PRO A 67 11.41 -9.46 7.91
N LEU A 68 10.42 -8.68 8.35
CA LEU A 68 9.08 -9.19 8.64
C LEU A 68 8.05 -8.58 7.72
N ILE A 69 7.26 -9.42 7.06
CA ILE A 69 6.20 -8.96 6.16
C ILE A 69 5.15 -8.14 6.92
N GLU A 70 4.87 -8.50 8.17
CA GLU A 70 3.90 -7.79 9.01
C GLU A 70 4.29 -6.32 9.18
N THR A 71 5.58 -6.01 9.19
CA THR A 71 6.07 -4.62 9.26
C THR A 71 5.66 -3.84 8.02
N ILE A 72 5.73 -4.46 6.85
CA ILE A 72 5.31 -3.82 5.59
C ILE A 72 3.82 -3.50 5.63
N VAL A 73 3.02 -4.46 6.04
CA VAL A 73 1.56 -4.29 6.12
C VAL A 73 1.19 -3.15 7.07
N GLY A 74 1.79 -3.13 8.26
CA GLY A 74 1.55 -2.07 9.23
C GLY A 74 1.97 -0.70 8.74
N ASP A 75 3.16 -0.60 8.16
CA ASP A 75 3.67 0.68 7.63
C ASP A 75 2.80 1.22 6.50
N LEU A 76 2.38 0.37 5.57
CA LEU A 76 1.51 0.78 4.47
C LEU A 76 0.16 1.28 4.97
N ALA A 77 -0.46 0.54 5.89
CA ALA A 77 -1.73 0.94 6.47
C ALA A 77 -1.61 2.31 7.14
N ASP A 78 -0.56 2.52 7.94
CA ASP A 78 -0.33 3.78 8.63
C ASP A 78 -0.09 4.93 7.64
N GLN A 79 0.71 4.71 6.61
CA GLN A 79 0.98 5.72 5.59
C GLN A 79 -0.29 6.16 4.87
N ILE A 80 -1.13 5.21 4.50
CA ILE A 80 -2.38 5.51 3.79
C ILE A 80 -3.34 6.27 4.70
N LEU A 81 -3.48 5.84 5.96
CA LEU A 81 -4.35 6.51 6.92
C LEU A 81 -3.90 7.94 7.20
N GLN A 82 -2.59 8.19 7.23
CA GLN A 82 -2.05 9.53 7.46
C GLN A 82 -2.19 10.44 6.24
N GLN A 83 -1.98 9.88 5.05
CA GLN A 83 -2.00 10.68 3.82
C GLN A 83 -3.41 11.05 3.37
N PHE A 84 -4.38 10.21 3.64
CA PHE A 84 -5.76 10.41 3.18
C PHE A 84 -6.73 10.46 4.36
N PRO A 85 -7.08 11.69 4.82
CA PRO A 85 -7.97 11.84 5.98
C PRO A 85 -9.36 11.23 5.83
N THR A 86 -9.81 11.03 4.59
CA THR A 86 -11.13 10.42 4.31
C THR A 86 -11.14 8.91 4.47
N VAL A 87 -9.97 8.29 4.55
CA VAL A 87 -9.84 6.84 4.75
C VAL A 87 -10.10 6.49 6.20
N HIS A 88 -10.96 5.49 6.43
CA HIS A 88 -11.23 5.01 7.78
C HIS A 88 -10.81 3.58 8.01
N GLU A 89 -10.49 2.83 6.96
CA GLU A 89 -10.02 1.45 7.08
C GLU A 89 -9.13 1.06 5.90
N VAL A 90 -8.07 0.35 6.21
CA VAL A 90 -7.14 -0.19 5.22
C VAL A 90 -6.97 -1.68 5.45
#